data_756c92ed695d50706404e0eeb9f8b2f8
#
_entry.id   756c92ed695d50706404e0eeb9f8b2f8
#
_cell.length_a   1.000
_cell.length_b   1.000
_cell.length_c   1.000
_cell.angle_alpha   90.00
_cell.angle_beta   90.00
_cell.angle_gamma   90.00
#
_symmetry.space_group_name_H-M   'P 1'
#
loop_
_entity.id
_entity.type
_entity.pdbx_description
1 polymer ?
#
loop_
_entity_poly.entity_id
_entity_poly.type
_entity_poly.pdbx_seq_one_letter_code
_entity_poly.pdbx_strand_id
1 'polypeptide(L)'
;MENKIKNIFLTIILLIIPAFIWAQTQNYYIQDTADGATFIQTFRWEANPYVQKYVFIIEKLNKRNKWEQIDKKETETNSVEESLTAGEYRYKLELYNFLGYVELETEWQAVSITKAYQPKISSVSPRTVFLEEQQDGIFTIDGEELSEDTTIVIQAGTNILDGKIIQTSRRKNSIKFQVNPDDLDTGKYTITAKNPGGLTDVNKDLRIQFKKPTDFDFAGGYSPIIILGDSNFKKYFESTVYPIALDFKMTFIPLKKKFGYYGFNFSNTILFLNTDNTAYSIKAGMLMSHIDFVFQKPLLNKKMFLEFHVGGGITTILNMQFEFPLNIKSDSLYSMNPCVAAGGSMLFYLNKRLYLEAGIDYNFTINIAEKPLMIHSIVPVINIGWQF
;
A
#
# COMPACT_ATOMS: atom_id res chain seq x y z
N MET A 1 -27.05 9.89 62.01
CA MET A 1 -25.86 10.78 62.15
C MET A 1 -24.55 10.07 61.79
N GLU A 2 -24.43 8.78 61.99
CA GLU A 2 -23.21 7.98 61.69
C GLU A 2 -22.82 7.91 60.23
N ASN A 3 -23.78 7.85 59.30
CA ASN A 3 -23.48 7.77 57.86
C ASN A 3 -22.95 9.06 57.21
N LYS A 4 -23.22 10.24 57.85
CA LYS A 4 -22.66 11.52 57.37
C LYS A 4 -21.19 11.69 57.78
N ILE A 5 -20.81 11.15 58.92
CA ILE A 5 -19.43 11.23 59.41
C ILE A 5 -18.50 10.31 58.61
N LYS A 6 -18.98 9.10 58.25
CA LYS A 6 -18.22 8.20 57.38
C LYS A 6 -17.94 8.80 55.99
N ASN A 7 -18.90 9.48 55.39
CA ASN A 7 -18.70 10.10 54.08
C ASN A 7 -17.76 11.32 54.11
N ILE A 8 -17.74 12.08 55.22
CA ILE A 8 -16.78 13.19 55.39
C ILE A 8 -15.36 12.65 55.58
N PHE A 9 -15.17 11.54 56.33
CA PHE A 9 -13.85 10.92 56.49
C PHE A 9 -13.33 10.29 55.19
N LEU A 10 -14.20 9.69 54.36
CA LEU A 10 -13.84 9.15 53.07
C LEU A 10 -13.46 10.23 52.05
N THR A 11 -14.13 11.40 52.10
CA THR A 11 -13.83 12.55 51.24
C THR A 11 -12.53 13.24 51.64
N ILE A 12 -12.19 13.29 52.92
CA ILE A 12 -10.92 13.83 53.39
C ILE A 12 -9.74 12.91 53.08
N ILE A 13 -9.92 11.57 53.12
CA ILE A 13 -8.89 10.62 52.73
C ILE A 13 -8.63 10.66 51.19
N LEU A 14 -9.64 10.97 50.38
CA LEU A 14 -9.47 11.14 48.94
C LEU A 14 -8.78 12.47 48.55
N LEU A 15 -8.76 13.45 49.43
CA LEU A 15 -8.07 14.75 49.26
C LEU A 15 -6.60 14.72 49.71
N ILE A 16 -6.16 13.64 50.37
CA ILE A 16 -4.78 13.47 50.87
C ILE A 16 -4.03 12.36 50.05
N ILE A 17 -4.54 11.99 48.89
CA ILE A 17 -3.68 11.26 47.95
C ILE A 17 -2.72 12.30 47.38
N PRO A 18 -1.44 12.36 47.82
CA PRO A 18 -0.48 13.17 47.14
C PRO A 18 -0.49 12.62 45.70
N ALA A 19 -0.71 13.49 44.74
CA ALA A 19 -0.41 13.17 43.37
C ALA A 19 1.06 12.74 43.37
N PHE A 20 1.32 11.44 43.39
CA PHE A 20 2.61 10.88 43.10
C PHE A 20 2.87 11.27 41.63
N ILE A 21 3.39 12.48 41.44
CA ILE A 21 4.03 12.87 40.22
C ILE A 21 5.20 11.93 40.14
N TRP A 22 5.04 10.89 39.35
CA TRP A 22 6.14 10.02 38.94
C TRP A 22 7.18 10.97 38.36
N ALA A 23 8.32 11.07 39.00
CA ALA A 23 9.45 11.85 38.51
C ALA A 23 9.84 11.20 37.14
N GLN A 24 9.28 11.71 36.08
CA GLN A 24 9.66 11.30 34.75
C GLN A 24 11.04 11.90 34.49
N THR A 25 12.02 11.05 34.27
CA THR A 25 13.33 11.49 33.81
C THR A 25 13.13 12.25 32.50
N GLN A 26 13.48 13.52 32.49
CA GLN A 26 13.44 14.34 31.30
C GLN A 26 14.69 14.06 30.48
N ASN A 27 14.53 13.50 29.29
CA ASN A 27 15.60 13.18 28.37
C ASN A 27 15.76 14.28 27.34
N TYR A 28 16.94 14.87 27.25
CA TYR A 28 17.30 15.86 26.26
C TYR A 28 18.46 15.34 25.39
N TYR A 29 18.52 15.82 24.16
CA TYR A 29 19.54 15.41 23.21
C TYR A 29 20.27 16.62 22.66
N ILE A 30 21.61 16.54 22.60
CA ILE A 30 22.44 17.53 21.92
C ILE A 30 23.12 16.93 20.73
N GLN A 31 23.10 17.64 19.60
CA GLN A 31 23.86 17.20 18.42
C GLN A 31 25.35 17.35 18.71
N ASP A 32 26.11 16.29 18.47
CA ASP A 32 27.58 16.31 18.65
C ASP A 32 28.23 17.04 17.47
N THR A 33 28.47 18.36 17.64
CA THR A 33 29.11 19.19 16.63
C THR A 33 30.57 19.50 16.96
N ALA A 34 30.96 19.38 18.23
CA ALA A 34 32.34 19.57 18.70
C ALA A 34 32.51 19.00 20.13
N ASP A 35 33.75 18.74 20.51
CA ASP A 35 34.07 18.43 21.91
C ASP A 35 33.66 19.60 22.82
N GLY A 36 32.82 19.32 23.83
CA GLY A 36 32.38 20.31 24.79
C GLY A 36 31.08 21.02 24.43
N ALA A 37 30.29 20.51 23.46
CA ALA A 37 28.98 21.04 23.19
C ALA A 37 28.09 21.09 24.42
N THR A 38 27.44 22.24 24.65
CA THR A 38 26.54 22.48 25.77
C THR A 38 25.12 22.67 25.27
N PHE A 39 24.17 22.28 26.10
CA PHE A 39 22.74 22.46 25.88
C PHE A 39 22.20 23.46 26.91
N ILE A 40 21.52 24.50 26.47
CA ILE A 40 20.87 25.46 27.35
C ILE A 40 19.51 24.90 27.69
N GLN A 41 19.32 24.49 28.94
CA GLN A 41 18.08 23.99 29.48
C GLN A 41 17.42 25.04 30.36
N THR A 42 16.14 25.35 30.08
CA THR A 42 15.31 26.19 30.94
C THR A 42 14.49 25.30 31.86
N PHE A 43 14.75 25.38 33.13
CA PHE A 43 13.96 24.74 34.17
C PHE A 43 12.85 25.70 34.61
N ARG A 44 11.60 25.21 34.63
CA ARG A 44 10.44 25.98 35.04
C ARG A 44 9.62 25.21 36.07
N TRP A 45 9.04 25.94 37.01
CA TRP A 45 8.15 25.40 38.03
C TRP A 45 6.94 26.31 38.24
N GLU A 46 5.97 25.84 38.94
CA GLU A 46 4.78 26.63 39.29
C GLU A 46 5.14 27.75 40.28
N ALA A 47 4.73 28.99 39.99
CA ALA A 47 4.99 30.12 40.84
C ALA A 47 4.15 29.98 42.12
N ASN A 48 4.78 30.12 43.29
CA ASN A 48 4.09 30.13 44.58
C ASN A 48 4.09 31.56 45.14
N PRO A 49 2.91 32.21 45.34
CA PRO A 49 2.83 33.59 45.78
C PRO A 49 3.32 33.85 47.23
N TYR A 50 3.55 32.82 48.03
CA TYR A 50 4.04 32.89 49.38
C TYR A 50 5.57 32.71 49.48
N VAL A 51 6.22 32.41 48.38
CA VAL A 51 7.66 32.23 48.31
C VAL A 51 8.33 33.51 47.83
N GLN A 52 9.30 34.00 48.60
CA GLN A 52 10.05 35.20 48.27
C GLN A 52 11.23 34.89 47.36
N LYS A 53 11.83 33.71 47.54
CA LYS A 53 13.04 33.33 46.84
C LYS A 53 13.07 31.80 46.60
N TYR A 54 13.49 31.39 45.44
CA TYR A 54 13.81 30.00 45.09
C TYR A 54 15.33 29.82 45.07
N VAL A 55 15.79 28.70 45.56
CA VAL A 55 17.18 28.26 45.37
C VAL A 55 17.18 26.98 44.55
N PHE A 56 17.65 27.08 43.32
CA PHE A 56 17.79 25.97 42.42
C PHE A 56 19.15 25.30 42.62
N ILE A 57 19.17 23.99 42.86
CA ILE A 57 20.38 23.20 43.07
C ILE A 57 20.40 22.13 42.03
N ILE A 58 21.53 22.02 41.28
CA ILE A 58 21.73 20.99 40.28
C ILE A 58 23.02 20.24 40.54
N GLU A 59 22.92 18.91 40.38
CA GLU A 59 24.04 18.00 40.56
C GLU A 59 24.25 17.18 39.30
N LYS A 60 25.47 16.81 39.02
CA LYS A 60 25.86 15.93 37.93
C LYS A 60 26.44 14.61 38.48
N LEU A 61 26.07 13.49 37.86
CA LEU A 61 26.65 12.20 38.17
C LEU A 61 28.09 12.13 37.57
N ASN A 62 29.07 11.96 38.41
CA ASN A 62 30.46 11.86 37.98
C ASN A 62 30.81 10.41 37.53
N LYS A 63 32.01 10.23 36.96
CA LYS A 63 32.54 8.92 36.53
C LYS A 63 32.69 7.89 37.66
N ARG A 64 32.62 8.30 38.94
CA ARG A 64 32.70 7.44 40.11
C ARG A 64 31.32 7.10 40.71
N ASN A 65 30.27 7.35 39.95
CA ASN A 65 28.86 7.18 40.39
C ASN A 65 28.52 7.99 41.65
N LYS A 66 29.07 9.19 41.81
CA LYS A 66 28.75 10.11 42.89
C LYS A 66 28.12 11.38 42.31
N TRP A 67 27.09 11.89 42.99
CA TRP A 67 26.48 13.16 42.67
C TRP A 67 27.39 14.29 43.15
N GLU A 68 27.69 15.23 42.29
CA GLU A 68 28.50 16.43 42.57
C GLU A 68 27.65 17.65 42.18
N GLN A 69 27.54 18.58 43.11
CA GLN A 69 26.85 19.85 42.85
C GLN A 69 27.67 20.63 41.80
N ILE A 70 27.01 20.99 40.71
CA ILE A 70 27.68 21.76 39.63
C ILE A 70 27.27 23.23 39.68
N ASP A 71 26.03 23.51 40.15
CA ASP A 71 25.60 24.90 40.36
C ASP A 71 24.55 25.01 41.46
N LYS A 72 24.42 26.23 42.01
CA LYS A 72 23.41 26.63 42.97
C LYS A 72 23.01 28.06 42.68
N LYS A 73 21.80 28.32 42.20
CA LYS A 73 21.29 29.63 41.79
C LYS A 73 20.14 30.08 42.67
N GLU A 74 20.21 31.33 43.09
CA GLU A 74 19.07 32.01 43.75
C GLU A 74 18.30 32.80 42.71
N THR A 75 16.97 32.72 42.74
CA THR A 75 16.11 33.44 41.83
C THR A 75 14.77 33.81 42.51
N GLU A 76 14.23 34.96 42.13
CA GLU A 76 12.86 35.37 42.52
C GLU A 76 11.82 34.95 41.46
N THR A 77 12.29 34.51 40.31
CA THR A 77 11.44 34.02 39.20
C THR A 77 11.25 32.52 39.29
N ASN A 78 10.19 32.03 38.64
CA ASN A 78 9.87 30.61 38.59
C ASN A 78 10.58 29.87 37.45
N SER A 79 11.77 30.32 37.02
CA SER A 79 12.58 29.66 36.03
C SER A 79 14.06 29.96 36.18
N VAL A 80 14.89 29.02 35.76
CA VAL A 80 16.37 29.12 35.69
C VAL A 80 16.84 28.51 34.39
N GLU A 81 17.87 29.13 33.78
CA GLU A 81 18.58 28.60 32.65
C GLU A 81 19.95 28.07 33.04
N GLU A 82 20.27 26.83 32.58
CA GLU A 82 21.53 26.19 32.82
C GLU A 82 22.14 25.72 31.51
N SER A 83 23.46 25.86 31.37
CA SER A 83 24.23 25.34 30.25
C SER A 83 24.90 24.00 30.63
N LEU A 84 24.32 22.91 30.12
CA LEU A 84 24.69 21.55 30.51
C LEU A 84 25.41 20.81 29.37
N THR A 85 26.42 20.03 29.71
CA THR A 85 27.06 19.07 28.77
C THR A 85 26.29 17.75 28.79
N ALA A 86 26.64 16.81 27.92
CA ALA A 86 26.09 15.45 28.01
C ALA A 86 26.44 14.81 29.38
N GLY A 87 25.46 14.13 29.97
CA GLY A 87 25.57 13.47 31.28
C GLY A 87 24.23 13.31 31.99
N GLU A 88 24.29 12.65 33.14
CA GLU A 88 23.16 12.48 34.03
C GLU A 88 23.19 13.56 35.10
N TYR A 89 22.05 14.18 35.30
CA TYR A 89 21.84 15.28 36.22
C TYR A 89 20.64 15.03 37.11
N ARG A 90 20.60 15.70 38.26
CA ARG A 90 19.40 15.85 39.06
C ARG A 90 19.34 17.25 39.61
N TYR A 91 18.15 17.75 39.82
CA TYR A 91 17.95 19.07 40.41
C TYR A 91 16.83 19.04 41.46
N LYS A 92 16.86 20.01 42.39
CA LYS A 92 15.82 20.29 43.37
C LYS A 92 15.70 21.77 43.59
N LEU A 93 14.60 22.17 44.22
CA LEU A 93 14.30 23.54 44.64
C LEU A 93 14.18 23.61 46.15
N GLU A 94 14.77 24.64 46.75
CA GLU A 94 14.48 25.08 48.09
C GLU A 94 13.68 26.39 48.03
N LEU A 95 12.53 26.44 48.69
CA LEU A 95 11.61 27.56 48.65
C LEU A 95 11.74 28.34 49.97
N TYR A 96 12.06 29.60 49.88
CA TYR A 96 12.31 30.47 51.05
C TYR A 96 11.12 31.41 51.28
N ASN A 97 10.69 31.48 52.54
CA ASN A 97 9.66 32.42 52.97
C ASN A 97 10.22 33.85 53.21
N PHE A 98 9.37 34.80 53.55
CA PHE A 98 9.72 36.20 53.76
C PHE A 98 10.65 36.44 54.98
N LEU A 99 10.79 35.44 55.88
CA LEU A 99 11.71 35.49 57.02
C LEU A 99 13.10 34.92 56.66
N GLY A 100 13.29 34.43 55.43
CA GLY A 100 14.56 33.87 54.98
C GLY A 100 14.78 32.43 55.41
N TYR A 101 13.77 31.71 55.86
CA TYR A 101 13.87 30.28 56.19
C TYR A 101 13.35 29.42 55.04
N VAL A 102 13.96 28.24 54.89
CA VAL A 102 13.47 27.22 53.95
C VAL A 102 12.11 26.71 54.46
N GLU A 103 11.07 26.92 53.69
CA GLU A 103 9.72 26.48 53.99
C GLU A 103 9.41 25.13 53.35
N LEU A 104 9.90 24.89 52.13
CA LEU A 104 9.71 23.66 51.37
C LEU A 104 10.96 23.31 50.57
N GLU A 105 11.26 22.03 50.48
CA GLU A 105 12.30 21.45 49.64
C GLU A 105 11.64 20.40 48.76
N THR A 106 11.88 20.47 47.42
CA THR A 106 11.36 19.47 46.49
C THR A 106 12.20 18.22 46.50
N GLU A 107 11.59 17.11 46.08
CA GLU A 107 12.34 15.91 45.77
C GLU A 107 13.31 16.12 44.57
N TRP A 108 14.36 15.32 44.51
CA TRP A 108 15.29 15.34 43.40
C TRP A 108 14.60 14.88 42.11
N GLN A 109 14.70 15.67 41.05
CA GLN A 109 14.21 15.35 39.71
C GLN A 109 15.37 15.04 38.79
N ALA A 110 15.30 13.90 38.10
CA ALA A 110 16.35 13.43 37.19
C ALA A 110 16.24 14.06 35.79
N VAL A 111 17.37 14.42 35.22
CA VAL A 111 17.51 14.95 33.85
C VAL A 111 18.67 14.25 33.18
N SER A 112 18.43 13.67 31.99
CA SER A 112 19.47 13.06 31.18
C SER A 112 19.73 13.87 29.91
N ILE A 113 20.98 14.21 29.66
CA ILE A 113 21.38 14.88 28.43
C ILE A 113 22.30 13.93 27.65
N THR A 114 21.77 13.43 26.54
CA THR A 114 22.46 12.43 25.71
C THR A 114 22.97 13.08 24.43
N LYS A 115 24.20 12.72 24.03
CA LYS A 115 24.70 13.09 22.71
C LYS A 115 23.89 12.40 21.62
N ALA A 116 23.40 13.17 20.67
CA ALA A 116 22.72 12.68 19.49
C ALA A 116 23.63 12.81 18.27
N TYR A 117 23.71 11.74 17.51
CA TYR A 117 24.53 11.67 16.30
C TYR A 117 23.64 11.64 15.07
N GLN A 118 24.07 12.33 14.02
CA GLN A 118 23.39 12.32 12.73
C GLN A 118 23.54 10.93 12.09
N PRO A 119 22.47 10.15 11.90
CA PRO A 119 22.55 8.90 11.18
C PRO A 119 22.86 9.18 9.71
N LYS A 120 23.51 8.24 9.02
CA LYS A 120 23.76 8.29 7.59
C LYS A 120 23.59 6.92 7.00
N ILE A 121 22.69 6.78 6.04
CA ILE A 121 22.44 5.54 5.32
C ILE A 121 23.34 5.48 4.09
N SER A 122 24.30 4.59 4.09
CA SER A 122 25.23 4.40 2.97
C SER A 122 24.67 3.44 1.93
N SER A 123 24.00 2.36 2.37
CA SER A 123 23.42 1.39 1.47
C SER A 123 22.25 0.62 2.08
N VAL A 124 21.44 0.03 1.20
CA VAL A 124 20.34 -0.86 1.55
C VAL A 124 20.46 -2.13 0.73
N SER A 125 20.29 -3.28 1.36
CA SER A 125 20.35 -4.59 0.69
C SER A 125 19.16 -5.46 1.11
N PRO A 126 18.43 -6.05 0.15
CA PRO A 126 18.51 -5.85 -1.30
C PRO A 126 17.99 -4.46 -1.73
N ARG A 127 18.59 -3.85 -2.76
CA ARG A 127 18.09 -2.60 -3.38
C ARG A 127 16.84 -2.82 -4.21
N THR A 128 16.72 -4.00 -4.81
CA THR A 128 15.57 -4.40 -5.62
C THR A 128 15.02 -5.71 -5.09
N VAL A 129 13.74 -5.71 -4.80
CA VAL A 129 12.97 -6.88 -4.35
C VAL A 129 11.99 -7.27 -5.46
N PHE A 130 11.97 -8.55 -5.81
CA PHE A 130 11.02 -9.10 -6.77
C PHE A 130 9.92 -9.86 -6.03
N LEU A 131 8.67 -9.42 -6.22
CA LEU A 131 7.51 -9.99 -5.50
C LEU A 131 7.23 -11.46 -5.84
N GLU A 132 7.72 -11.93 -6.99
CA GLU A 132 7.58 -13.34 -7.39
C GLU A 132 8.57 -14.27 -6.70
N GLU A 133 9.64 -13.74 -6.15
CA GLU A 133 10.63 -14.52 -5.44
C GLU A 133 10.22 -14.62 -3.97
N GLN A 134 10.45 -15.79 -3.39
CA GLN A 134 10.17 -15.98 -1.97
C GLN A 134 11.11 -15.07 -1.17
N GLN A 135 10.53 -14.13 -0.43
CA GLN A 135 11.25 -13.15 0.38
C GLN A 135 10.95 -13.38 1.85
N ASP A 136 11.97 -13.24 2.67
CA ASP A 136 11.84 -13.26 4.14
C ASP A 136 11.49 -11.88 4.73
N GLY A 137 11.41 -10.86 3.86
CA GLY A 137 11.12 -9.48 4.26
C GLY A 137 12.25 -8.79 5.01
N ILE A 138 13.48 -9.33 4.94
CA ILE A 138 14.63 -8.79 5.67
C ILE A 138 15.42 -7.81 4.80
N PHE A 139 15.63 -6.62 5.35
CA PHE A 139 16.48 -5.57 4.76
C PHE A 139 17.67 -5.30 5.66
N THR A 140 18.85 -5.23 5.09
CA THR A 140 20.05 -4.78 5.78
C THR A 140 20.33 -3.34 5.38
N ILE A 141 20.42 -2.45 6.36
CA ILE A 141 20.70 -1.03 6.20
C ILE A 141 22.09 -0.79 6.78
N ASP A 142 23.02 -0.42 5.93
CA ASP A 142 24.40 -0.09 6.32
C ASP A 142 24.60 1.42 6.30
N GLY A 143 25.39 1.92 7.24
CA GLY A 143 25.57 3.37 7.36
C GLY A 143 26.63 3.79 8.35
N GLU A 144 26.48 5.00 8.85
CA GLU A 144 27.27 5.58 9.94
C GLU A 144 26.31 6.01 11.04
N GLU A 145 26.76 5.94 12.30
CA GLU A 145 26.00 6.35 13.50
C GLU A 145 24.63 5.64 13.63
N LEU A 146 24.52 4.39 13.16
CA LEU A 146 23.38 3.54 13.38
C LEU A 146 23.52 2.77 14.70
N SER A 147 22.62 2.99 15.65
CA SER A 147 22.65 2.43 17.01
C SER A 147 21.43 1.58 17.32
N GLU A 148 21.36 1.04 18.52
CA GLU A 148 20.19 0.30 19.01
C GLU A 148 18.96 1.20 19.19
N ASP A 149 19.19 2.50 19.43
CA ASP A 149 18.14 3.51 19.59
C ASP A 149 17.66 4.11 18.26
N THR A 150 18.30 3.71 17.15
CA THR A 150 17.88 4.16 15.81
C THR A 150 16.55 3.52 15.43
N THR A 151 15.59 4.34 15.03
CA THR A 151 14.32 3.85 14.48
C THR A 151 14.36 3.87 12.95
N ILE A 152 13.80 2.85 12.32
CA ILE A 152 13.73 2.72 10.86
C ILE A 152 12.28 2.78 10.42
N VAL A 153 12.00 3.62 9.41
CA VAL A 153 10.70 3.70 8.74
C VAL A 153 10.91 3.48 7.26
N ILE A 154 10.16 2.52 6.68
CA ILE A 154 10.16 2.24 5.24
C ILE A 154 8.78 2.61 4.69
N GLN A 155 8.71 3.51 3.72
CA GLN A 155 7.44 4.01 3.20
C GLN A 155 7.45 4.25 1.69
N ALA A 156 6.28 4.10 1.06
CA ALA A 156 6.02 4.49 -0.32
C ALA A 156 4.74 5.34 -0.38
N GLY A 157 4.89 6.65 -0.58
CA GLY A 157 3.77 7.60 -0.44
C GLY A 157 3.18 7.57 0.97
N THR A 158 1.91 7.24 1.08
CA THR A 158 1.18 7.09 2.35
C THR A 158 1.28 5.69 2.96
N ASN A 159 1.79 4.72 2.22
CA ASN A 159 1.93 3.34 2.69
C ASN A 159 3.22 3.19 3.49
N ILE A 160 3.09 2.94 4.80
CA ILE A 160 4.20 2.66 5.71
C ILE A 160 4.26 1.15 5.92
N LEU A 161 5.44 0.57 5.73
CA LEU A 161 5.66 -0.84 6.02
C LEU A 161 5.95 -1.01 7.51
N ASP A 162 5.05 -1.71 8.18
CA ASP A 162 5.28 -2.12 9.57
C ASP A 162 6.38 -3.17 9.63
N GLY A 163 7.34 -2.93 10.50
CA GLY A 163 8.46 -3.84 10.65
C GLY A 163 9.19 -3.64 11.97
N LYS A 164 10.11 -4.53 12.22
CA LYS A 164 10.91 -4.53 13.44
C LYS A 164 12.39 -4.67 13.16
N ILE A 165 13.20 -4.04 14.00
CA ILE A 165 14.63 -4.27 14.02
C ILE A 165 14.87 -5.64 14.65
N ILE A 166 15.50 -6.56 13.90
CA ILE A 166 15.83 -7.91 14.36
C ILE A 166 17.28 -8.05 14.80
N GLN A 167 18.15 -7.16 14.31
CA GLN A 167 19.57 -7.16 14.66
C GLN A 167 20.17 -5.78 14.44
N THR A 168 20.95 -5.32 15.40
CA THR A 168 21.81 -4.12 15.28
C THR A 168 23.25 -4.54 15.50
N SER A 169 24.16 -4.07 14.64
CA SER A 169 25.58 -4.34 14.74
C SER A 169 26.38 -3.02 14.79
N ARG A 170 26.73 -2.58 15.99
CA ARG A 170 27.58 -1.38 16.19
C ARG A 170 28.92 -1.50 15.46
N ARG A 171 29.53 -2.69 15.47
CA ARG A 171 30.86 -2.91 14.84
C ARG A 171 30.81 -2.74 13.31
N LYS A 172 29.66 -3.02 12.68
CA LYS A 172 29.47 -2.92 11.22
C LYS A 172 28.64 -1.70 10.83
N ASN A 173 28.14 -0.93 11.80
CA ASN A 173 27.20 0.16 11.57
C ASN A 173 26.02 -0.28 10.67
N SER A 174 25.41 -1.41 11.02
CA SER A 174 24.32 -1.99 10.22
C SER A 174 23.14 -2.43 11.07
N ILE A 175 21.96 -2.25 10.51
CA ILE A 175 20.68 -2.65 11.09
C ILE A 175 20.01 -3.64 10.15
N LYS A 176 19.54 -4.77 10.69
CA LYS A 176 18.61 -5.66 9.98
C LYS A 176 17.19 -5.34 10.42
N PHE A 177 16.38 -4.99 9.46
CA PHE A 177 14.98 -4.64 9.63
C PHE A 177 14.10 -5.65 8.89
N GLN A 178 13.12 -6.20 9.56
CA GLN A 178 12.20 -7.19 8.99
C GLN A 178 10.80 -6.60 8.88
N VAL A 179 10.22 -6.68 7.69
CA VAL A 179 8.81 -6.39 7.41
C VAL A 179 8.07 -7.67 7.09
N ASN A 180 6.75 -7.65 7.23
CA ASN A 180 5.93 -8.76 6.76
C ASN A 180 5.94 -8.79 5.22
N PRO A 181 6.37 -9.90 4.57
CA PRO A 181 6.37 -10.01 3.11
C PRO A 181 5.00 -9.76 2.47
N ASP A 182 3.93 -10.04 3.19
CA ASP A 182 2.57 -9.81 2.71
C ASP A 182 2.20 -8.33 2.59
N ASP A 183 2.91 -7.43 3.23
CA ASP A 183 2.67 -5.99 3.16
C ASP A 183 3.46 -5.31 2.03
N LEU A 184 4.37 -6.05 1.38
CA LEU A 184 5.14 -5.55 0.26
C LEU A 184 4.26 -5.37 -0.98
N ASP A 185 4.31 -4.19 -1.60
CA ASP A 185 3.69 -3.90 -2.90
C ASP A 185 4.70 -3.22 -3.84
N THR A 186 4.37 -3.15 -5.12
CA THR A 186 5.25 -2.54 -6.12
C THR A 186 5.39 -1.03 -5.90
N GLY A 187 6.61 -0.53 -5.94
CA GLY A 187 6.88 0.89 -5.79
C GLY A 187 8.34 1.23 -5.53
N LYS A 188 8.60 2.53 -5.42
CA LYS A 188 9.85 3.06 -4.90
C LYS A 188 9.62 3.41 -3.44
N TYR A 189 10.45 2.87 -2.57
CA TYR A 189 10.34 3.07 -1.13
C TYR A 189 11.43 4.00 -0.64
N THR A 190 11.06 4.82 0.32
CA THR A 190 11.95 5.70 1.06
C THR A 190 12.22 5.05 2.41
N ILE A 191 13.49 4.94 2.78
CA ILE A 191 13.94 4.46 4.08
C ILE A 191 14.43 5.65 4.87
N THR A 192 13.87 5.86 6.04
CA THR A 192 14.25 6.93 6.96
C THR A 192 14.84 6.28 8.20
N ALA A 193 16.11 6.58 8.51
CA ALA A 193 16.71 6.30 9.80
C ALA A 193 16.56 7.54 10.69
N LYS A 194 16.12 7.33 11.91
CA LYS A 194 15.96 8.41 12.90
C LYS A 194 16.64 8.04 14.21
N ASN A 195 17.62 8.83 14.61
CA ASN A 195 18.29 8.73 15.88
C ASN A 195 17.58 9.54 16.98
N PRO A 196 17.86 9.28 18.26
CA PRO A 196 17.45 10.13 19.36
C PRO A 196 17.79 11.61 19.07
N GLY A 197 16.93 12.52 19.60
CA GLY A 197 17.03 13.95 19.28
C GLY A 197 16.40 14.36 17.97
N GLY A 198 15.77 13.43 17.24
CA GLY A 198 15.04 13.72 16.01
C GLY A 198 15.91 13.86 14.75
N LEU A 199 17.19 13.54 14.83
CA LEU A 199 18.12 13.57 13.70
C LEU A 199 17.81 12.45 12.73
N THR A 200 17.69 12.76 11.43
CA THR A 200 17.21 11.80 10.42
C THR A 200 18.10 11.82 9.18
N ASP A 201 18.21 10.66 8.53
CA ASP A 201 18.72 10.54 7.16
C ASP A 201 17.77 9.68 6.31
N VAL A 202 17.80 9.88 5.00
CA VAL A 202 16.83 9.34 4.06
C VAL A 202 17.51 8.72 2.86
N ASN A 203 17.17 7.46 2.58
CA ASN A 203 17.58 6.74 1.37
C ASN A 203 16.37 6.40 0.51
N LYS A 204 16.47 6.54 -0.83
CA LYS A 204 15.39 6.31 -1.81
C LYS A 204 15.72 5.20 -2.82
N ASP A 205 16.69 4.36 -2.53
CA ASP A 205 17.19 3.38 -3.49
C ASP A 205 16.38 2.07 -3.52
N LEU A 206 15.54 1.82 -2.51
CA LEU A 206 14.77 0.60 -2.44
C LEU A 206 13.65 0.58 -3.47
N ARG A 207 13.61 -0.47 -4.30
CA ARG A 207 12.54 -0.74 -5.27
C ARG A 207 11.93 -2.10 -5.03
N ILE A 208 10.61 -2.15 -5.05
CA ILE A 208 9.85 -3.39 -5.03
C ILE A 208 9.09 -3.48 -6.36
N GLN A 209 9.27 -4.56 -7.09
CA GLN A 209 8.69 -4.71 -8.43
C GLN A 209 8.44 -6.19 -8.77
N PHE A 210 7.66 -6.43 -9.82
CA PHE A 210 7.61 -7.74 -10.44
C PHE A 210 8.87 -7.98 -11.28
N LYS A 211 9.34 -9.21 -11.33
CA LYS A 211 10.47 -9.61 -12.18
C LYS A 211 10.13 -9.39 -13.66
N LYS A 212 8.88 -9.67 -14.00
CA LYS A 212 8.29 -9.39 -15.30
C LYS A 212 7.18 -8.36 -15.12
N PRO A 213 7.45 -7.07 -15.36
CA PRO A 213 6.49 -5.99 -15.06
C PRO A 213 5.30 -5.95 -16.03
N THR A 214 5.47 -6.52 -17.24
CA THR A 214 4.43 -6.56 -18.27
C THR A 214 4.24 -7.99 -18.77
N ASP A 215 3.02 -8.34 -19.16
CA ASP A 215 2.73 -9.58 -19.87
C ASP A 215 2.09 -9.27 -21.22
N PHE A 216 2.38 -10.14 -22.17
CA PHE A 216 1.74 -10.19 -23.46
C PHE A 216 1.31 -11.64 -23.71
N ASP A 217 0.02 -11.82 -23.95
CA ASP A 217 -0.59 -13.14 -24.12
C ASP A 217 -1.27 -13.23 -25.47
N PHE A 218 -1.25 -14.41 -26.04
CA PHE A 218 -1.99 -14.77 -27.22
C PHE A 218 -2.80 -16.03 -26.94
N ALA A 219 -4.10 -15.99 -27.21
CA ALA A 219 -4.98 -17.14 -27.02
C ALA A 219 -5.83 -17.38 -28.26
N GLY A 220 -6.22 -18.60 -28.46
CA GLY A 220 -7.15 -18.98 -29.49
C GLY A 220 -7.89 -20.25 -29.15
N GLY A 221 -9.10 -20.38 -29.66
CA GLY A 221 -9.93 -21.53 -29.32
C GLY A 221 -11.29 -21.53 -29.92
N TYR A 222 -12.20 -22.12 -29.20
CA TYR A 222 -13.57 -22.41 -29.61
C TYR A 222 -14.54 -21.58 -28.78
N SER A 223 -15.49 -20.92 -29.48
CA SER A 223 -16.46 -20.02 -28.86
C SER A 223 -17.84 -20.16 -29.50
N PRO A 224 -18.63 -21.15 -29.13
CA PRO A 224 -19.99 -21.25 -29.65
C PRO A 224 -20.78 -20.01 -29.27
N ILE A 225 -21.63 -19.51 -30.18
CA ILE A 225 -22.39 -18.29 -29.97
C ILE A 225 -23.86 -18.62 -29.83
N ILE A 226 -24.46 -18.09 -28.75
CA ILE A 226 -25.89 -18.16 -28.48
C ILE A 226 -26.47 -16.77 -28.71
N ILE A 227 -27.25 -16.60 -29.79
CA ILE A 227 -27.90 -15.32 -30.09
C ILE A 227 -29.27 -15.25 -29.44
N LEU A 228 -29.40 -14.24 -28.54
CA LEU A 228 -30.65 -13.91 -27.85
C LEU A 228 -31.45 -12.85 -28.60
N GLY A 229 -31.27 -12.77 -29.90
CA GLY A 229 -31.76 -11.70 -30.75
C GLY A 229 -33.26 -11.47 -30.74
N ASP A 230 -33.63 -10.31 -31.27
CA ASP A 230 -35.00 -9.92 -31.45
C ASP A 230 -35.74 -10.78 -32.50
N SER A 231 -37.03 -10.55 -32.61
CA SER A 231 -37.88 -11.26 -33.56
C SER A 231 -37.49 -11.07 -35.03
N ASN A 232 -36.78 -9.96 -35.36
CA ASN A 232 -36.36 -9.67 -36.73
C ASN A 232 -35.14 -10.52 -37.12
N PHE A 233 -34.17 -10.67 -36.22
CA PHE A 233 -33.04 -11.58 -36.45
C PHE A 233 -33.53 -13.02 -36.66
N LYS A 234 -34.46 -13.49 -35.83
CA LYS A 234 -35.05 -14.84 -35.89
C LYS A 234 -35.84 -15.12 -37.16
N LYS A 235 -36.32 -14.08 -37.86
CA LYS A 235 -36.98 -14.27 -39.17
C LYS A 235 -36.01 -14.70 -40.26
N TYR A 236 -34.76 -14.26 -40.17
CA TYR A 236 -33.73 -14.55 -41.18
C TYR A 236 -32.87 -15.76 -40.79
N PHE A 237 -32.63 -15.93 -39.50
CA PHE A 237 -31.79 -17.01 -38.98
C PHE A 237 -32.61 -17.86 -38.01
N GLU A 238 -32.99 -19.06 -38.43
CA GLU A 238 -33.83 -19.97 -37.62
C GLU A 238 -33.13 -20.47 -36.36
N SER A 239 -31.78 -20.63 -36.43
CA SER A 239 -31.00 -21.08 -35.30
C SER A 239 -30.63 -19.91 -34.38
N THR A 240 -30.71 -20.13 -33.05
CA THR A 240 -30.19 -19.23 -32.03
C THR A 240 -28.83 -19.67 -31.51
N VAL A 241 -28.39 -20.87 -31.87
CA VAL A 241 -27.07 -21.43 -31.42
C VAL A 241 -26.23 -21.71 -32.66
N TYR A 242 -25.07 -21.10 -32.69
CA TYR A 242 -24.07 -21.27 -33.75
C TYR A 242 -22.85 -22.00 -33.15
N PRO A 243 -22.75 -23.31 -33.36
CA PRO A 243 -21.70 -24.14 -32.74
C PRO A 243 -20.31 -23.95 -33.37
N ILE A 244 -20.25 -23.44 -34.59
CA ILE A 244 -18.95 -23.30 -35.31
C ILE A 244 -18.53 -21.84 -35.25
N ALA A 245 -17.76 -21.50 -34.20
CA ALA A 245 -17.10 -20.22 -34.08
C ALA A 245 -15.70 -20.38 -33.48
N LEU A 246 -14.79 -19.52 -33.90
CA LEU A 246 -13.40 -19.49 -33.48
C LEU A 246 -13.14 -18.16 -32.78
N ASP A 247 -12.39 -18.24 -31.70
CA ASP A 247 -11.96 -17.07 -30.93
C ASP A 247 -10.45 -16.87 -31.02
N PHE A 248 -10.04 -15.60 -31.12
CA PHE A 248 -8.65 -15.16 -31.08
C PHE A 248 -8.54 -13.94 -30.18
N LYS A 249 -7.63 -13.99 -29.22
CA LYS A 249 -7.45 -12.98 -28.22
C LYS A 249 -5.98 -12.62 -28.04
N MET A 250 -5.68 -11.34 -28.00
CA MET A 250 -4.37 -10.79 -27.68
C MET A 250 -4.51 -9.91 -26.45
N THR A 251 -3.82 -10.23 -25.38
CA THR A 251 -3.90 -9.49 -24.11
C THR A 251 -2.56 -8.85 -23.77
N PHE A 252 -2.58 -7.57 -23.43
CA PHE A 252 -1.43 -6.82 -22.96
C PHE A 252 -1.69 -6.29 -21.55
N ILE A 253 -0.85 -6.70 -20.59
CA ILE A 253 -0.92 -6.31 -19.18
C ILE A 253 0.28 -5.40 -18.85
N PRO A 254 0.15 -4.08 -18.98
CA PRO A 254 1.22 -3.12 -18.68
C PRO A 254 1.36 -2.82 -17.19
N LEU A 255 0.36 -3.09 -16.37
CA LEU A 255 0.34 -2.71 -14.97
C LEU A 255 0.00 -3.88 -14.07
N LYS A 256 0.97 -4.30 -13.28
CA LYS A 256 0.81 -5.32 -12.25
C LYS A 256 0.92 -4.70 -10.86
N LYS A 257 -0.08 -4.99 -10.03
CA LYS A 257 -0.13 -4.66 -8.62
C LYS A 257 -0.41 -5.92 -7.81
N LYS A 258 -0.11 -5.91 -6.54
CA LYS A 258 -0.41 -7.06 -5.66
C LYS A 258 -1.90 -7.42 -5.68
N PHE A 259 -2.79 -6.44 -5.71
CA PHE A 259 -4.24 -6.63 -5.75
C PHE A 259 -4.74 -7.25 -7.06
N GLY A 260 -4.13 -6.90 -8.21
CA GLY A 260 -4.56 -7.36 -9.52
C GLY A 260 -3.73 -6.75 -10.66
N TYR A 261 -3.91 -7.30 -11.83
CA TYR A 261 -3.22 -6.93 -13.06
C TYR A 261 -4.21 -6.23 -13.99
N TYR A 262 -3.77 -5.17 -14.63
CA TYR A 262 -4.62 -4.30 -15.45
C TYR A 262 -4.03 -4.18 -16.84
N GLY A 263 -4.91 -4.25 -17.84
CA GLY A 263 -4.48 -4.18 -19.22
C GLY A 263 -5.61 -4.02 -20.21
N PHE A 264 -5.30 -4.41 -21.42
CA PHE A 264 -6.23 -4.37 -22.54
C PHE A 264 -6.17 -5.68 -23.29
N ASN A 265 -7.28 -6.11 -23.85
CA ASN A 265 -7.29 -7.16 -24.85
C ASN A 265 -7.85 -6.64 -26.18
N PHE A 266 -7.43 -7.31 -27.24
CA PHE A 266 -8.03 -7.24 -28.56
C PHE A 266 -8.56 -8.64 -28.87
N SER A 267 -9.87 -8.75 -29.00
CA SER A 267 -10.56 -10.03 -29.20
C SER A 267 -11.27 -10.04 -30.55
N ASN A 268 -11.27 -11.18 -31.19
CA ASN A 268 -11.94 -11.43 -32.47
C ASN A 268 -12.64 -12.78 -32.43
N THR A 269 -13.94 -12.78 -32.61
CA THR A 269 -14.71 -14.01 -32.73
C THR A 269 -15.32 -14.09 -34.12
N ILE A 270 -15.00 -15.18 -34.81
CA ILE A 270 -15.45 -15.44 -36.18
C ILE A 270 -16.46 -16.58 -36.16
N LEU A 271 -17.61 -16.35 -36.75
CA LEU A 271 -18.63 -17.39 -36.91
C LEU A 271 -19.21 -17.41 -38.33
N PHE A 272 -19.78 -18.53 -38.69
CA PHE A 272 -20.47 -18.72 -39.97
C PHE A 272 -21.94 -18.92 -39.74
N LEU A 273 -22.72 -18.01 -40.28
CA LEU A 273 -24.18 -18.03 -40.26
C LEU A 273 -24.71 -18.73 -41.51
N ASN A 274 -25.33 -19.87 -41.35
CA ASN A 274 -25.98 -20.57 -42.41
C ASN A 274 -27.43 -20.86 -42.01
N THR A 275 -28.36 -20.52 -42.88
CA THR A 275 -29.75 -20.92 -42.78
C THR A 275 -30.21 -21.48 -44.12
N ASP A 276 -30.87 -22.59 -44.07
CA ASP A 276 -31.41 -23.23 -45.25
C ASP A 276 -32.87 -23.61 -44.98
N ASN A 277 -33.79 -22.95 -45.66
CA ASN A 277 -35.22 -23.24 -45.57
C ASN A 277 -35.82 -23.42 -46.95
N THR A 278 -37.08 -23.76 -47.05
CA THR A 278 -37.76 -24.02 -48.29
C THR A 278 -37.91 -22.81 -49.23
N ALA A 279 -37.81 -21.60 -48.71
CA ALA A 279 -37.99 -20.35 -49.45
C ALA A 279 -36.67 -19.70 -49.88
N TYR A 280 -35.58 -19.87 -49.12
CA TYR A 280 -34.26 -19.29 -49.35
C TYR A 280 -33.23 -19.95 -48.48
N SER A 281 -31.95 -19.85 -48.88
CA SER A 281 -30.82 -20.09 -47.99
C SER A 281 -30.05 -18.80 -47.81
N ILE A 282 -29.45 -18.63 -46.61
CA ILE A 282 -28.59 -17.52 -46.29
C ILE A 282 -27.21 -18.08 -45.88
N LYS A 283 -26.17 -17.49 -46.47
CA LYS A 283 -24.77 -17.75 -46.08
C LYS A 283 -24.12 -16.43 -45.73
N ALA A 284 -23.54 -16.32 -44.55
CA ALA A 284 -22.86 -15.13 -44.11
C ALA A 284 -21.70 -15.49 -43.18
N GLY A 285 -20.65 -14.68 -43.18
CA GLY A 285 -19.64 -14.64 -42.12
C GLY A 285 -20.00 -13.52 -41.14
N MET A 286 -19.74 -13.71 -39.87
CA MET A 286 -19.84 -12.65 -38.88
C MET A 286 -18.52 -12.59 -38.10
N LEU A 287 -17.96 -11.40 -38.02
CA LEU A 287 -16.75 -11.10 -37.26
C LEU A 287 -17.09 -10.08 -36.17
N MET A 288 -16.89 -10.46 -34.92
CA MET A 288 -16.97 -9.57 -33.79
C MET A 288 -15.56 -9.21 -33.33
N SER A 289 -15.19 -7.93 -33.44
CA SER A 289 -13.88 -7.41 -33.05
C SER A 289 -14.07 -6.33 -31.99
N HIS A 290 -13.40 -6.48 -30.85
CA HIS A 290 -13.50 -5.48 -29.79
C HIS A 290 -12.16 -5.27 -29.07
N ILE A 291 -12.03 -4.11 -28.44
CA ILE A 291 -10.94 -3.75 -27.53
C ILE A 291 -11.56 -3.56 -26.16
N ASP A 292 -11.05 -4.29 -25.19
CA ASP A 292 -11.59 -4.27 -23.84
C ASP A 292 -10.51 -3.86 -22.84
N PHE A 293 -10.95 -3.20 -21.79
CA PHE A 293 -10.18 -3.09 -20.56
C PHE A 293 -10.24 -4.42 -19.81
N VAL A 294 -9.08 -4.86 -19.31
CA VAL A 294 -8.94 -6.15 -18.61
C VAL A 294 -8.47 -5.93 -17.19
N PHE A 295 -9.11 -6.66 -16.28
CA PHE A 295 -8.66 -6.83 -14.91
C PHE A 295 -8.47 -8.32 -14.61
N GLN A 296 -7.26 -8.72 -14.21
CA GLN A 296 -6.93 -10.08 -13.81
C GLN A 296 -6.60 -10.13 -12.32
N LYS A 297 -7.29 -10.98 -11.57
CA LYS A 297 -7.02 -11.27 -10.16
C LYS A 297 -6.26 -12.59 -10.05
N PRO A 298 -5.00 -12.59 -9.56
CA PRO A 298 -4.29 -13.83 -9.31
C PRO A 298 -4.91 -14.61 -8.15
N LEU A 299 -5.06 -15.92 -8.31
CA LEU A 299 -5.57 -16.87 -7.33
C LEU A 299 -4.60 -18.06 -7.21
N LEU A 300 -4.71 -18.84 -6.13
CA LEU A 300 -3.98 -20.10 -5.93
C LEU A 300 -2.47 -20.01 -6.28
N ASN A 301 -1.76 -19.07 -5.65
CA ASN A 301 -0.33 -18.84 -5.89
C ASN A 301 0.00 -18.60 -7.39
N LYS A 302 -0.85 -17.83 -8.08
CA LYS A 302 -0.71 -17.47 -9.49
C LYS A 302 -0.78 -18.65 -10.47
N LYS A 303 -1.31 -19.79 -10.07
CA LYS A 303 -1.64 -20.90 -10.97
C LYS A 303 -2.99 -20.68 -11.65
N MET A 304 -3.82 -19.82 -11.11
CA MET A 304 -5.13 -19.50 -11.63
C MET A 304 -5.34 -17.98 -11.58
N PHE A 305 -6.01 -17.43 -12.58
CA PHE A 305 -6.44 -16.04 -12.60
C PHE A 305 -7.94 -15.98 -12.88
N LEU A 306 -8.60 -15.06 -12.22
CA LEU A 306 -9.94 -14.64 -12.57
C LEU A 306 -9.82 -13.36 -13.38
N GLU A 307 -10.29 -13.39 -14.61
CA GLU A 307 -10.28 -12.25 -15.53
C GLU A 307 -11.68 -11.67 -15.70
N PHE A 308 -11.76 -10.36 -15.72
CA PHE A 308 -12.93 -9.59 -16.13
C PHE A 308 -12.54 -8.61 -17.21
N HIS A 309 -13.39 -8.44 -18.19
CA HIS A 309 -13.17 -7.48 -19.25
C HIS A 309 -14.45 -6.76 -19.64
N VAL A 310 -14.30 -5.54 -20.13
CA VAL A 310 -15.39 -4.72 -20.66
C VAL A 310 -14.83 -3.76 -21.71
N GLY A 311 -15.54 -3.64 -22.82
CA GLY A 311 -15.09 -2.78 -23.89
C GLY A 311 -16.11 -2.58 -25.00
N GLY A 312 -15.59 -2.23 -26.16
CA GLY A 312 -16.41 -1.98 -27.31
C GLY A 312 -15.66 -2.22 -28.61
N GLY A 313 -16.41 -2.30 -29.69
CA GLY A 313 -15.85 -2.63 -30.97
C GLY A 313 -16.86 -2.60 -32.10
N ILE A 314 -16.65 -3.48 -33.07
CA ILE A 314 -17.43 -3.56 -34.30
C ILE A 314 -17.81 -5.02 -34.56
N THR A 315 -19.07 -5.25 -34.83
CA THR A 315 -19.57 -6.49 -35.42
C THR A 315 -19.74 -6.28 -36.91
N THR A 316 -18.99 -7.05 -37.70
CA THR A 316 -19.03 -7.00 -39.16
C THR A 316 -19.73 -8.23 -39.69
N ILE A 317 -20.76 -8.04 -40.48
CA ILE A 317 -21.40 -9.12 -41.29
C ILE A 317 -20.73 -9.10 -42.66
N LEU A 318 -20.18 -10.23 -43.01
CA LEU A 318 -19.35 -10.41 -44.23
C LEU A 318 -20.12 -11.27 -45.21
N ASN A 319 -20.13 -10.86 -46.48
CA ASN A 319 -20.55 -11.64 -47.62
C ASN A 319 -21.93 -12.33 -47.41
N MET A 320 -22.92 -11.60 -46.88
CA MET A 320 -24.25 -12.13 -46.67
C MET A 320 -24.96 -12.24 -48.01
N GLN A 321 -25.26 -13.47 -48.44
CA GLN A 321 -25.93 -13.77 -49.70
C GLN A 321 -27.23 -14.55 -49.43
N PHE A 322 -28.27 -14.15 -50.15
CA PHE A 322 -29.53 -14.90 -50.21
C PHE A 322 -29.54 -15.73 -51.51
N GLU A 323 -29.78 -17.00 -51.38
CA GLU A 323 -29.98 -17.91 -52.48
C GLU A 323 -31.42 -18.41 -52.51
N PHE A 324 -32.13 -18.05 -53.54
CA PHE A 324 -33.52 -18.39 -53.76
C PHE A 324 -33.68 -19.64 -54.62
N PRO A 325 -34.85 -20.31 -54.65
CA PRO A 325 -35.14 -21.37 -55.59
C PRO A 325 -34.79 -20.96 -57.03
N LEU A 326 -34.39 -21.90 -57.86
CA LEU A 326 -33.86 -21.70 -59.21
C LEU A 326 -32.48 -21.07 -59.31
N ASN A 327 -31.67 -21.19 -58.25
CA ASN A 327 -30.27 -20.68 -58.17
C ASN A 327 -30.18 -19.14 -58.38
N ILE A 328 -31.20 -18.39 -58.06
CA ILE A 328 -31.14 -16.92 -58.06
C ILE A 328 -30.44 -16.46 -56.81
N LYS A 329 -29.29 -15.77 -56.99
CA LYS A 329 -28.50 -15.23 -55.86
C LYS A 329 -28.66 -13.72 -55.77
N SER A 330 -28.78 -13.19 -54.53
CA SER A 330 -28.66 -11.76 -54.31
C SER A 330 -27.20 -11.30 -54.43
N ASP A 331 -26.99 -10.01 -54.56
CA ASP A 331 -25.67 -9.39 -54.33
C ASP A 331 -25.20 -9.64 -52.91
N SER A 332 -23.86 -9.65 -52.75
CA SER A 332 -23.23 -9.78 -51.41
C SER A 332 -23.42 -8.51 -50.62
N LEU A 333 -23.97 -8.63 -49.39
CA LEU A 333 -24.18 -7.54 -48.47
C LEU A 333 -23.08 -7.53 -47.38
N TYR A 334 -22.62 -6.34 -47.03
CA TYR A 334 -21.68 -6.09 -45.99
C TYR A 334 -22.28 -5.09 -44.99
N SER A 335 -22.05 -5.30 -43.71
CA SER A 335 -22.55 -4.41 -42.68
C SER A 335 -21.54 -4.32 -41.53
N MET A 336 -21.29 -3.11 -41.05
CA MET A 336 -20.47 -2.83 -39.88
C MET A 336 -21.33 -2.16 -38.80
N ASN A 337 -21.32 -2.71 -37.61
CA ASN A 337 -22.24 -2.31 -36.54
C ASN A 337 -21.45 -2.12 -35.26
N PRO A 338 -21.66 -1.02 -34.52
CA PRO A 338 -21.02 -0.86 -33.22
C PRO A 338 -21.49 -1.94 -32.25
N CYS A 339 -20.56 -2.40 -31.41
CA CYS A 339 -20.86 -3.36 -30.36
C CYS A 339 -20.18 -2.97 -29.05
N VAL A 340 -20.74 -3.47 -27.95
CA VAL A 340 -20.13 -3.46 -26.62
C VAL A 340 -20.02 -4.90 -26.15
N ALA A 341 -18.93 -5.19 -25.42
CA ALA A 341 -18.67 -6.49 -24.88
C ALA A 341 -18.35 -6.41 -23.39
N ALA A 342 -18.77 -7.41 -22.63
CA ALA A 342 -18.36 -7.60 -21.25
C ALA A 342 -18.31 -9.09 -20.94
N GLY A 343 -17.32 -9.52 -20.20
CA GLY A 343 -17.19 -10.93 -19.89
C GLY A 343 -16.29 -11.21 -18.70
N GLY A 344 -16.18 -12.51 -18.44
CA GLY A 344 -15.31 -13.01 -17.39
C GLY A 344 -14.84 -14.42 -17.69
N SER A 345 -13.59 -14.68 -17.38
CA SER A 345 -12.97 -15.97 -17.62
C SER A 345 -12.07 -16.40 -16.48
N MET A 346 -11.78 -17.68 -16.41
CA MET A 346 -10.78 -18.30 -15.56
C MET A 346 -9.62 -18.79 -16.42
N LEU A 347 -8.42 -18.36 -16.08
CA LEU A 347 -7.19 -18.80 -16.74
C LEU A 347 -6.48 -19.79 -15.82
N PHE A 348 -6.20 -21.00 -16.31
CA PHE A 348 -5.51 -22.07 -15.59
C PHE A 348 -4.14 -22.30 -16.21
N TYR A 349 -3.08 -21.88 -15.54
CA TYR A 349 -1.71 -22.05 -16.01
C TYR A 349 -1.23 -23.50 -15.84
N LEU A 350 -0.99 -24.19 -16.95
CA LEU A 350 -0.42 -25.53 -17.00
C LEU A 350 1.08 -25.51 -16.73
N ASN A 351 1.72 -24.44 -17.16
CA ASN A 351 3.12 -24.13 -16.88
C ASN A 351 3.33 -22.61 -16.83
N LYS A 352 4.58 -22.12 -16.82
CA LYS A 352 4.89 -20.68 -16.74
C LYS A 352 4.38 -19.85 -17.92
N ARG A 353 4.00 -20.47 -19.03
CA ARG A 353 3.64 -19.79 -20.28
C ARG A 353 2.31 -20.27 -20.87
N LEU A 354 1.99 -21.54 -20.74
CA LEU A 354 0.82 -22.15 -21.34
C LEU A 354 -0.34 -22.15 -20.35
N TYR A 355 -1.51 -21.70 -20.77
CA TYR A 355 -2.73 -21.73 -19.97
C TYR A 355 -3.95 -22.19 -20.77
N LEU A 356 -4.95 -22.66 -20.05
CA LEU A 356 -6.31 -22.87 -20.52
C LEU A 356 -7.18 -21.73 -20.01
N GLU A 357 -8.05 -21.22 -20.86
CA GLU A 357 -9.05 -20.23 -20.52
C GLU A 357 -10.44 -20.83 -20.70
N ALA A 358 -11.29 -20.62 -19.72
CA ALA A 358 -12.74 -20.93 -19.80
C ALA A 358 -13.53 -19.73 -19.30
N GLY A 359 -14.46 -19.23 -20.12
CA GLY A 359 -15.17 -18.01 -19.80
C GLY A 359 -16.51 -17.88 -20.48
N ILE A 360 -17.16 -16.76 -20.24
CA ILE A 360 -18.42 -16.36 -20.86
C ILE A 360 -18.36 -14.87 -21.15
N ASP A 361 -18.65 -14.51 -22.40
CA ASP A 361 -18.75 -13.13 -22.85
C ASP A 361 -20.20 -12.83 -23.26
N TYR A 362 -20.59 -11.60 -22.98
CA TYR A 362 -21.83 -11.02 -23.45
C TYR A 362 -21.51 -9.91 -24.44
N ASN A 363 -22.06 -10.00 -25.65
CA ASN A 363 -21.92 -9.01 -26.69
C ASN A 363 -23.28 -8.40 -27.04
N PHE A 364 -23.31 -7.10 -27.16
CA PHE A 364 -24.46 -6.34 -27.59
C PHE A 364 -24.10 -5.51 -28.84
N THR A 365 -24.78 -5.81 -29.94
CA THR A 365 -24.55 -5.15 -31.24
C THR A 365 -25.80 -4.40 -31.66
N ILE A 366 -25.64 -3.15 -32.11
CA ILE A 366 -26.73 -2.34 -32.64
C ILE A 366 -26.50 -2.12 -34.14
N ASN A 367 -27.36 -2.62 -34.95
CA ASN A 367 -27.39 -2.28 -36.37
C ASN A 367 -28.11 -0.94 -36.56
N ILE A 368 -27.40 0.04 -37.15
CA ILE A 368 -27.88 1.40 -37.40
C ILE A 368 -28.51 1.43 -38.81
N ALA A 369 -29.59 0.71 -39.04
CA ALA A 369 -30.39 0.78 -40.25
C ALA A 369 -31.70 1.52 -39.97
N GLU A 370 -32.55 1.74 -41.01
CA GLU A 370 -33.88 2.34 -40.85
C GLU A 370 -34.74 1.65 -39.79
N LYS A 371 -34.55 0.34 -39.62
CA LYS A 371 -35.09 -0.42 -38.49
C LYS A 371 -33.95 -0.99 -37.68
N PRO A 372 -33.62 -0.37 -36.54
CA PRO A 372 -32.48 -0.81 -35.72
C PRO A 372 -32.66 -2.26 -35.29
N LEU A 373 -31.67 -3.09 -35.56
CA LEU A 373 -31.62 -4.48 -35.13
C LEU A 373 -30.69 -4.56 -33.91
N MET A 374 -31.22 -5.06 -32.82
CA MET A 374 -30.45 -5.29 -31.58
C MET A 374 -30.08 -6.77 -31.49
N ILE A 375 -28.81 -7.08 -31.51
CA ILE A 375 -28.32 -8.45 -31.40
C ILE A 375 -27.63 -8.62 -30.06
N HIS A 376 -28.21 -9.43 -29.22
CA HIS A 376 -27.62 -9.86 -27.95
C HIS A 376 -27.04 -11.24 -28.13
N SER A 377 -25.82 -11.47 -27.70
CA SER A 377 -25.21 -12.80 -27.77
C SER A 377 -24.46 -13.16 -26.48
N ILE A 378 -24.56 -14.43 -26.11
CA ILE A 378 -23.73 -15.05 -25.09
C ILE A 378 -22.72 -15.93 -25.83
N VAL A 379 -21.47 -15.77 -25.46
CA VAL A 379 -20.31 -16.44 -26.10
C VAL A 379 -19.53 -17.19 -25.03
N PRO A 380 -19.81 -18.48 -24.79
CA PRO A 380 -18.92 -19.32 -24.00
C PRO A 380 -17.57 -19.43 -24.71
N VAL A 381 -16.48 -19.27 -23.96
CA VAL A 381 -15.11 -19.23 -24.49
C VAL A 381 -14.30 -20.37 -23.88
N ILE A 382 -13.61 -21.15 -24.73
CA ILE A 382 -12.62 -22.14 -24.33
C ILE A 382 -11.40 -21.96 -25.20
N ASN A 383 -10.34 -21.40 -24.63
CA ASN A 383 -9.10 -21.06 -25.34
C ASN A 383 -7.89 -21.78 -24.74
N ILE A 384 -6.89 -21.93 -25.58
CA ILE A 384 -5.52 -22.25 -25.19
C ILE A 384 -4.69 -21.00 -25.43
N GLY A 385 -4.00 -20.54 -24.41
CA GLY A 385 -3.21 -19.32 -24.47
C GLY A 385 -1.74 -19.53 -24.15
N TRP A 386 -0.93 -18.64 -24.69
CA TRP A 386 0.51 -18.60 -24.49
C TRP A 386 0.95 -17.22 -24.07
N GLN A 387 1.69 -17.15 -22.96
CA GLN A 387 2.25 -15.93 -22.38
C GLN A 387 3.72 -15.79 -22.78
N PHE A 388 4.10 -14.62 -23.26
CA PHE A 388 5.45 -14.29 -23.71
C PHE A 388 6.29 -13.58 -22.66
#